data_5ad79bad68073ed1e33a9a03b71149ad
#
_entry.id   5ad79bad68073ed1e33a9a03b71149ad
#
_cell.length_a   1.000
_cell.length_b   1.000
_cell.length_c   1.000
_cell.angle_alpha   90.00
_cell.angle_beta   90.00
_cell.angle_gamma   90.00
#
_symmetry.space_group_name_H-M   'P 1'
#
loop_
_entity.id
_entity.type
_entity.pdbx_description
1 polymer ?
#
loop_
_entity_poly.entity_id
_entity_poly.type
_entity_poly.pdbx_seq_one_letter_code
_entity_poly.pdbx_strand_id
1 'polypeptide(L)'
;LAAEHRRQEQLRRAVEQEAARRAALEQQQAEAAARAAAQARKAREAAEAASRQVEQDNPQVARLTRPASLRPFPESRASLTVPVRGEVVRLYGQESLSPGATDKGISIRARPGAQVVAPFDGKIAYAGPFRGYGLILIIDHGGRYHTILAGFDRIDAVVGQWVLAGEPVAQMSDTAGSNPELYLELRRTGQAI
;
A
#
# COMPACT_ATOMS: atom_id res chain seq x y z
N LEU A 1 -22.24 22.03 55.82
CA LEU A 1 -22.02 20.57 55.89
C LEU A 1 -23.01 19.79 55.00
N ALA A 2 -24.39 19.95 55.14
CA ALA A 2 -25.35 19.19 54.33
C ALA A 2 -25.40 19.59 52.84
N ALA A 3 -25.10 20.84 52.49
CA ALA A 3 -25.04 21.32 51.10
C ALA A 3 -23.76 20.86 50.41
N GLU A 4 -22.66 20.78 51.08
CA GLU A 4 -21.38 20.28 50.58
C GLU A 4 -21.44 18.76 50.29
N HIS A 5 -22.08 18.00 51.19
CA HIS A 5 -22.29 16.57 51.00
C HIS A 5 -23.10 16.28 49.72
N ARG A 6 -24.18 17.04 49.48
CA ARG A 6 -25.00 16.91 48.29
C ARG A 6 -24.23 17.27 47.01
N ARG A 7 -23.36 18.28 47.06
CA ARG A 7 -22.53 18.69 45.93
C ARG A 7 -21.46 17.64 45.60
N GLN A 8 -20.86 17.03 46.61
CA GLN A 8 -19.92 15.92 46.41
C GLN A 8 -20.58 14.68 45.84
N GLU A 9 -21.79 14.36 46.28
CA GLU A 9 -22.54 13.22 45.72
C GLU A 9 -22.94 13.45 44.26
N GLN A 10 -23.35 14.66 43.90
CA GLN A 10 -23.64 15.03 42.51
C GLN A 10 -22.40 14.93 41.61
N LEU A 11 -21.25 15.41 42.07
CA LEU A 11 -19.99 15.29 41.36
C LEU A 11 -19.58 13.82 41.17
N ARG A 12 -19.70 12.99 42.19
CA ARG A 12 -19.40 11.56 42.08
C ARG A 12 -20.28 10.88 41.03
N ARG A 13 -21.59 11.13 41.04
CA ARG A 13 -22.54 10.58 40.06
C ARG A 13 -22.25 11.06 38.66
N ALA A 14 -21.85 12.33 38.48
CA ALA A 14 -21.48 12.86 37.17
C ALA A 14 -20.20 12.20 36.62
N VAL A 15 -19.17 12.01 37.45
CA VAL A 15 -17.95 11.31 37.09
C VAL A 15 -18.21 9.84 36.72
N GLU A 16 -19.04 9.13 37.52
CA GLU A 16 -19.43 7.75 37.23
C GLU A 16 -20.19 7.64 35.88
N GLN A 17 -21.12 8.57 35.62
CA GLN A 17 -21.86 8.60 34.37
C GLN A 17 -20.96 8.89 33.17
N GLU A 18 -20.01 9.79 33.32
CA GLU A 18 -19.05 10.09 32.26
C GLU A 18 -18.12 8.89 32.00
N ALA A 19 -17.63 8.23 33.05
CA ALA A 19 -16.83 7.02 32.92
C ALA A 19 -17.61 5.88 32.23
N ALA A 20 -18.86 5.68 32.58
CA ALA A 20 -19.74 4.70 31.96
C ALA A 20 -19.99 5.01 30.45
N ARG A 21 -20.20 6.29 30.13
CA ARG A 21 -20.33 6.71 28.69
C ARG A 21 -19.07 6.46 27.90
N ARG A 22 -17.90 6.77 28.45
CA ARG A 22 -16.63 6.50 27.80
C ARG A 22 -16.41 5.02 27.57
N ALA A 23 -16.63 4.19 28.57
CA ALA A 23 -16.52 2.74 28.45
C ALA A 23 -17.49 2.16 27.40
N ALA A 24 -18.74 2.64 27.38
CA ALA A 24 -19.71 2.22 26.36
C ALA A 24 -19.28 2.63 24.93
N LEU A 25 -18.70 3.82 24.74
CA LEU A 25 -18.19 4.29 23.46
C LEU A 25 -16.99 3.46 23.00
N GLU A 26 -16.05 3.18 23.90
CA GLU A 26 -14.89 2.34 23.61
C GLU A 26 -15.32 0.91 23.24
N GLN A 27 -16.30 0.37 23.93
CA GLN A 27 -16.85 -0.95 23.61
C GLN A 27 -17.51 -0.96 22.21
N GLN A 28 -18.31 0.06 21.89
CA GLN A 28 -18.90 0.20 20.55
C GLN A 28 -17.83 0.31 19.44
N GLN A 29 -16.79 1.09 19.69
CA GLN A 29 -15.68 1.22 18.73
C GLN A 29 -14.91 -0.09 18.55
N ALA A 30 -14.66 -0.82 19.65
CA ALA A 30 -14.01 -2.13 19.60
C ALA A 30 -14.85 -3.17 18.86
N GLU A 31 -16.17 -3.20 19.09
CA GLU A 31 -17.08 -4.08 18.35
C GLU A 31 -17.17 -3.74 16.87
N ALA A 32 -17.24 -2.44 16.54
CA ALA A 32 -17.25 -1.99 15.14
C ALA A 32 -15.95 -2.35 14.44
N ALA A 33 -14.80 -2.16 15.08
CA ALA A 33 -13.50 -2.56 14.56
C ALA A 33 -13.39 -4.08 14.37
N ALA A 34 -13.87 -4.87 15.31
CA ALA A 34 -13.90 -6.33 15.22
C ALA A 34 -14.79 -6.82 14.06
N ARG A 35 -15.97 -6.21 13.86
CA ARG A 35 -16.85 -6.52 12.73
C ARG A 35 -16.22 -6.16 11.40
N ALA A 36 -15.58 -4.99 11.29
CA ALA A 36 -14.87 -4.57 10.10
C ALA A 36 -13.69 -5.50 9.76
N ALA A 37 -12.92 -5.91 10.76
CA ALA A 37 -11.83 -6.87 10.61
C ALA A 37 -12.32 -8.26 10.15
N ALA A 38 -13.43 -8.74 10.72
CA ALA A 38 -14.05 -10.00 10.32
C ALA A 38 -14.60 -9.96 8.88
N GLN A 39 -15.19 -8.85 8.45
CA GLN A 39 -15.65 -8.65 7.08
C GLN A 39 -14.48 -8.60 6.10
N ALA A 40 -13.42 -7.87 6.43
CA ALA A 40 -12.20 -7.80 5.63
C ALA A 40 -11.53 -9.17 5.46
N ARG A 41 -11.51 -9.98 6.54
CA ARG A 41 -11.00 -11.36 6.47
C ARG A 41 -11.84 -12.25 5.56
N LYS A 42 -13.17 -12.23 5.70
CA LYS A 42 -14.07 -12.98 4.82
C LYS A 42 -13.95 -12.56 3.36
N ALA A 43 -13.81 -11.26 3.09
CA ALA A 43 -13.62 -10.75 1.73
C ALA A 43 -12.28 -11.23 1.13
N ARG A 44 -11.21 -11.29 1.92
CA ARG A 44 -9.92 -11.85 1.49
C ARG A 44 -10.01 -13.35 1.21
N GLU A 45 -10.61 -14.11 2.12
CA GLU A 45 -10.81 -15.56 1.95
C GLU A 45 -11.67 -15.87 0.70
N ALA A 46 -12.72 -15.08 0.47
CA ALA A 46 -13.57 -15.22 -0.73
C ALA A 46 -12.81 -14.86 -2.03
N ALA A 47 -11.98 -13.80 -2.00
CA ALA A 47 -11.16 -13.42 -3.15
C ALA A 47 -10.08 -14.47 -3.46
N GLU A 48 -9.45 -15.03 -2.42
CA GLU A 48 -8.49 -16.14 -2.60
C GLU A 48 -9.16 -17.41 -3.10
N ALA A 49 -10.36 -17.74 -2.61
CA ALA A 49 -11.13 -18.90 -3.09
C ALA A 49 -11.55 -18.71 -4.55
N ALA A 50 -12.02 -17.53 -4.93
CA ALA A 50 -12.37 -17.20 -6.31
C ALA A 50 -11.14 -17.29 -7.24
N SER A 51 -9.98 -16.80 -6.79
CA SER A 51 -8.74 -16.90 -7.57
C SER A 51 -8.29 -18.36 -7.77
N ARG A 52 -8.40 -19.19 -6.72
CA ARG A 52 -8.09 -20.63 -6.81
C ARG A 52 -9.06 -21.38 -7.74
N GLN A 53 -10.33 -20.99 -7.74
CA GLN A 53 -11.36 -21.58 -8.60
C GLN A 53 -11.08 -21.26 -10.07
N VAL A 54 -10.73 -20.01 -10.40
CA VAL A 54 -10.32 -19.60 -11.75
C VAL A 54 -9.04 -20.32 -12.20
N GLU A 55 -8.08 -20.54 -11.32
CA GLU A 55 -6.88 -21.33 -11.60
C GLU A 55 -7.17 -22.83 -11.84
N GLN A 56 -8.14 -23.39 -11.12
CA GLN A 56 -8.56 -24.79 -11.26
C GLN A 56 -9.41 -25.04 -12.49
N ASP A 57 -10.34 -24.11 -12.81
CA ASP A 57 -11.29 -24.25 -13.92
C ASP A 57 -10.65 -23.97 -15.29
N ASN A 58 -9.49 -23.30 -15.34
CA ASN A 58 -8.80 -23.04 -16.59
C ASN A 58 -7.26 -23.03 -16.46
N PRO A 59 -6.63 -24.20 -16.27
CA PRO A 59 -5.18 -24.32 -16.14
C PRO A 59 -4.41 -23.85 -17.38
N GLN A 60 -5.05 -23.77 -18.57
CA GLN A 60 -4.45 -23.22 -19.77
C GLN A 60 -4.41 -21.69 -19.76
N VAL A 61 -5.43 -21.01 -19.23
CA VAL A 61 -5.44 -19.54 -19.09
C VAL A 61 -4.45 -19.11 -18.01
N ALA A 62 -4.35 -19.85 -16.91
CA ALA A 62 -3.33 -19.59 -15.87
C ALA A 62 -1.89 -19.75 -16.42
N ARG A 63 -1.67 -20.68 -17.35
CA ARG A 63 -0.40 -20.85 -18.06
C ARG A 63 -0.12 -19.76 -19.09
N LEU A 64 -1.16 -19.26 -19.77
CA LEU A 64 -1.04 -18.18 -20.76
C LEU A 64 -0.83 -16.81 -20.09
N THR A 65 -1.29 -16.61 -18.85
CA THR A 65 -1.11 -15.35 -18.11
C THR A 65 0.18 -15.30 -17.30
N ARG A 66 0.78 -16.45 -16.95
CA ARG A 66 2.08 -16.49 -16.29
C ARG A 66 3.18 -16.58 -17.34
N PRO A 67 4.04 -15.56 -17.49
CA PRO A 67 5.16 -15.64 -18.42
C PRO A 67 6.06 -16.83 -18.08
N ALA A 68 6.38 -17.64 -19.09
CA ALA A 68 7.28 -18.79 -18.93
C ALA A 68 8.72 -18.37 -18.53
N SER A 69 9.04 -17.09 -18.70
CA SER A 69 10.36 -16.49 -18.52
C SER A 69 10.53 -15.69 -17.23
N LEU A 70 9.68 -15.93 -16.22
CA LEU A 70 9.84 -15.26 -14.92
C LEU A 70 11.19 -15.59 -14.30
N ARG A 71 11.99 -14.55 -14.12
CA ARG A 71 13.32 -14.65 -13.50
C ARG A 71 13.16 -14.58 -11.97
N PRO A 72 14.00 -15.32 -11.20
CA PRO A 72 14.06 -15.11 -9.76
C PRO A 72 14.55 -13.70 -9.46
N PHE A 73 14.01 -13.08 -8.41
CA PHE A 73 14.42 -11.73 -8.03
C PHE A 73 15.92 -11.69 -7.74
N PRO A 74 16.67 -10.74 -8.35
CA PRO A 74 18.13 -10.71 -8.23
C PRO A 74 18.56 -10.28 -6.82
N GLU A 75 19.67 -10.81 -6.35
CA GLU A 75 20.28 -10.34 -5.09
C GLU A 75 20.86 -8.93 -5.23
N SER A 76 21.30 -8.56 -6.43
CA SER A 76 21.84 -7.22 -6.74
C SER A 76 20.74 -6.29 -7.22
N ARG A 77 20.56 -5.17 -6.53
CA ARG A 77 19.61 -4.10 -6.91
C ARG A 77 20.00 -3.42 -8.23
N ALA A 78 21.26 -3.50 -8.64
CA ALA A 78 21.74 -2.95 -9.91
C ALA A 78 21.11 -3.63 -11.14
N SER A 79 20.49 -4.80 -10.96
CA SER A 79 19.80 -5.52 -12.03
C SER A 79 18.33 -5.09 -12.20
N LEU A 80 17.84 -4.14 -11.41
CA LEU A 80 16.48 -3.62 -11.53
C LEU A 80 16.40 -2.59 -12.65
N THR A 81 15.31 -2.63 -13.40
CA THR A 81 14.98 -1.58 -14.37
C THR A 81 14.54 -0.33 -13.66
N VAL A 82 15.09 0.82 -14.03
CA VAL A 82 14.64 2.12 -13.49
C VAL A 82 13.20 2.34 -13.94
N PRO A 83 12.24 2.51 -13.01
CA PRO A 83 10.81 2.52 -13.34
C PRO A 83 10.36 3.75 -14.11
N VAL A 84 11.09 4.85 -14.02
CA VAL A 84 10.83 6.07 -14.80
C VAL A 84 12.13 6.80 -15.10
N ARG A 85 12.24 7.41 -16.26
CA ARG A 85 13.39 8.27 -16.58
C ARG A 85 13.25 9.61 -15.86
N GLY A 86 14.29 9.98 -15.08
CA GLY A 86 14.27 11.21 -14.31
C GLY A 86 15.51 11.37 -13.45
N GLU A 87 15.46 12.37 -12.57
CA GLU A 87 16.49 12.69 -11.60
C GLU A 87 16.10 12.15 -10.22
N VAL A 88 17.02 11.48 -9.54
CA VAL A 88 16.79 11.07 -8.14
C VAL A 88 16.90 12.30 -7.25
N VAL A 89 15.79 12.68 -6.62
CA VAL A 89 15.68 13.89 -5.79
C VAL A 89 15.66 13.60 -4.29
N ARG A 90 15.36 12.35 -3.91
CA ARG A 90 15.45 11.87 -2.53
C ARG A 90 16.01 10.44 -2.51
N LEU A 91 16.88 10.20 -1.52
CA LEU A 91 17.54 8.91 -1.33
C LEU A 91 16.95 8.16 -0.12
N TYR A 92 17.08 6.86 -0.14
CA TYR A 92 16.77 5.99 1.01
C TYR A 92 17.55 6.45 2.26
N GLY A 93 16.87 6.51 3.41
CA GLY A 93 17.48 6.88 4.69
C GLY A 93 17.66 8.39 4.90
N GLN A 94 17.31 9.24 3.92
CA GLN A 94 17.29 10.69 4.15
C GLN A 94 16.17 11.07 5.12
N GLU A 95 16.34 12.17 5.83
CA GLU A 95 15.31 12.75 6.68
C GLU A 95 14.09 13.13 5.82
N SER A 96 12.93 12.59 6.17
CA SER A 96 11.68 12.86 5.47
C SER A 96 11.21 14.29 5.75
N LEU A 97 10.32 14.82 4.91
CA LEU A 97 9.64 16.09 5.17
C LEU A 97 8.82 16.08 6.48
N SER A 98 8.52 14.89 7.02
CA SER A 98 7.91 14.73 8.33
C SER A 98 9.00 14.65 9.41
N PRO A 99 8.99 15.53 10.43
CA PRO A 99 10.00 15.53 11.51
C PRO A 99 10.13 14.16 12.18
N GLY A 100 11.35 13.65 12.28
CA GLY A 100 11.66 12.37 12.93
C GLY A 100 11.37 11.11 12.11
N ALA A 101 10.98 11.26 10.85
CA ALA A 101 10.82 10.13 9.92
C ALA A 101 11.96 10.11 8.89
N THR A 102 12.33 8.92 8.42
CA THR A 102 13.30 8.74 7.33
C THR A 102 12.61 8.13 6.12
N ASP A 103 13.04 8.54 4.93
CA ASP A 103 12.51 7.98 3.67
C ASP A 103 12.93 6.51 3.54
N LYS A 104 11.94 5.65 3.32
CA LYS A 104 12.12 4.20 3.16
C LYS A 104 12.34 3.76 1.71
N GLY A 105 12.44 4.72 0.81
CA GLY A 105 12.61 4.51 -0.62
C GLY A 105 13.35 5.67 -1.25
N ILE A 106 13.30 5.74 -2.58
CA ILE A 106 13.86 6.85 -3.35
C ILE A 106 12.72 7.58 -4.06
N SER A 107 12.91 8.90 -4.31
CA SER A 107 12.00 9.67 -5.18
C SER A 107 12.73 10.09 -6.43
N ILE A 108 12.07 9.88 -7.57
CA ILE A 108 12.59 10.20 -8.91
C ILE A 108 11.68 11.26 -9.52
N ARG A 109 12.23 12.45 -9.77
CA ARG A 109 11.53 13.52 -10.50
C ARG A 109 11.49 13.16 -11.97
N ALA A 110 10.28 12.99 -12.50
CA ALA A 110 10.03 12.60 -13.88
C ALA A 110 9.48 13.76 -14.69
N ARG A 111 9.44 13.58 -16.02
CA ARG A 111 8.73 14.51 -16.90
C ARG A 111 7.21 14.32 -16.74
N PRO A 112 6.41 15.39 -16.95
CA PRO A 112 4.97 15.25 -17.06
C PRO A 112 4.59 14.19 -18.10
N GLY A 113 3.59 13.36 -17.78
CA GLY A 113 3.11 12.29 -18.66
C GLY A 113 4.07 11.11 -18.87
N ALA A 114 5.18 11.05 -18.13
CA ALA A 114 6.15 9.97 -18.28
C ALA A 114 5.52 8.62 -17.96
N GLN A 115 5.84 7.62 -18.75
CA GLN A 115 5.42 6.24 -18.54
C GLN A 115 6.24 5.61 -17.40
N VAL A 116 5.54 4.93 -16.50
CA VAL A 116 6.14 4.15 -15.40
C VAL A 116 6.12 2.68 -15.80
N VAL A 117 7.28 2.03 -15.66
CA VAL A 117 7.45 0.61 -16.00
C VAL A 117 7.75 -0.24 -14.78
N ALA A 118 7.44 -1.53 -14.86
CA ALA A 118 7.77 -2.49 -13.81
C ALA A 118 9.31 -2.59 -13.65
N PRO A 119 9.85 -2.45 -12.44
CA PRO A 119 11.29 -2.55 -12.22
C PRO A 119 11.83 -3.97 -12.37
N PHE A 120 11.00 -4.97 -12.20
CA PHE A 120 11.32 -6.38 -12.36
C PHE A 120 10.08 -7.22 -12.61
N ASP A 121 10.28 -8.46 -13.11
CA ASP A 121 9.20 -9.42 -13.33
C ASP A 121 8.43 -9.68 -12.05
N GLY A 122 7.10 -9.76 -12.12
CA GLY A 122 6.27 -10.01 -10.93
C GLY A 122 4.78 -10.05 -11.20
N LYS A 123 4.01 -10.15 -10.12
CA LYS A 123 2.55 -10.13 -10.15
C LYS A 123 2.05 -8.89 -9.44
N ILE A 124 1.09 -8.20 -10.00
CA ILE A 124 0.46 -7.04 -9.36
C ILE A 124 -0.33 -7.51 -8.14
N ALA A 125 0.15 -7.18 -6.96
CA ALA A 125 -0.47 -7.53 -5.69
C ALA A 125 -1.50 -6.49 -5.24
N TYR A 126 -1.29 -5.22 -5.60
CA TYR A 126 -2.20 -4.12 -5.31
C TYR A 126 -2.09 -3.02 -6.36
N ALA A 127 -3.22 -2.42 -6.71
CA ALA A 127 -3.31 -1.27 -7.62
C ALA A 127 -4.52 -0.42 -7.19
N GLY A 128 -4.29 0.80 -6.72
CA GLY A 128 -5.38 1.68 -6.28
C GLY A 128 -4.97 2.76 -5.28
N PRO A 129 -5.96 3.50 -4.74
CA PRO A 129 -5.71 4.59 -3.80
C PRO A 129 -5.27 4.07 -2.43
N PHE A 130 -4.30 4.74 -1.83
CA PHE A 130 -3.82 4.42 -0.50
C PHE A 130 -3.61 5.71 0.32
N ARG A 131 -4.08 5.68 1.59
CA ARG A 131 -4.07 6.86 2.47
C ARG A 131 -2.66 7.46 2.58
N GLY A 132 -2.54 8.75 2.25
CA GLY A 132 -1.29 9.52 2.36
C GLY A 132 -0.31 9.37 1.18
N TYR A 133 -0.55 8.44 0.25
CA TYR A 133 0.32 8.18 -0.91
C TYR A 133 -0.35 8.42 -2.27
N GLY A 134 -1.66 8.73 -2.29
CA GLY A 134 -2.42 8.77 -3.53
C GLY A 134 -2.62 7.39 -4.14
N LEU A 135 -2.39 7.25 -5.44
CA LEU A 135 -2.39 5.95 -6.10
C LEU A 135 -1.08 5.22 -5.83
N ILE A 136 -1.18 3.95 -5.43
CA ILE A 136 -0.02 3.07 -5.29
C ILE A 136 -0.17 1.80 -6.11
N LEU A 137 0.96 1.24 -6.51
CA LEU A 137 1.08 -0.05 -7.14
C LEU A 137 2.06 -0.90 -6.33
N ILE A 138 1.67 -2.13 -6.00
CA ILE A 138 2.55 -3.10 -5.33
C ILE A 138 2.76 -4.28 -6.27
N ILE A 139 4.03 -4.59 -6.56
CA ILE A 139 4.42 -5.72 -7.38
C ILE A 139 5.09 -6.76 -6.47
N ASP A 140 4.56 -7.96 -6.47
CA ASP A 140 5.16 -9.13 -5.81
C ASP A 140 6.08 -9.84 -6.81
N HIS A 141 7.37 -9.87 -6.50
CA HIS A 141 8.41 -10.49 -7.33
C HIS A 141 8.70 -11.95 -6.93
N GLY A 142 7.98 -12.48 -5.95
CA GLY A 142 8.33 -13.75 -5.32
C GLY A 142 9.52 -13.64 -4.36
N GLY A 143 9.87 -14.74 -3.68
CA GLY A 143 11.00 -14.75 -2.74
C GLY A 143 10.89 -13.75 -1.58
N ARG A 144 9.67 -13.27 -1.28
CA ARG A 144 9.35 -12.22 -0.28
C ARG A 144 9.82 -10.81 -0.66
N TYR A 145 10.07 -10.56 -1.95
CA TYR A 145 10.41 -9.23 -2.46
C TYR A 145 9.19 -8.54 -3.05
N HIS A 146 9.00 -7.28 -2.67
CA HIS A 146 7.93 -6.44 -3.18
C HIS A 146 8.48 -5.07 -3.55
N THR A 147 8.01 -4.53 -4.67
CA THR A 147 8.20 -3.12 -5.00
C THR A 147 6.93 -2.36 -4.76
N ILE A 148 7.03 -1.20 -4.12
CA ILE A 148 5.97 -0.21 -3.98
C ILE A 148 6.32 0.98 -4.87
N LEU A 149 5.39 1.35 -5.74
CA LEU A 149 5.46 2.54 -6.58
C LEU A 149 4.29 3.46 -6.19
N ALA A 150 4.54 4.78 -6.12
CA ALA A 150 3.53 5.79 -5.82
C ALA A 150 3.84 7.12 -6.50
N GLY A 151 2.85 8.05 -6.55
CA GLY A 151 3.06 9.39 -7.10
C GLY A 151 2.67 9.54 -8.57
N PHE A 152 1.98 8.56 -9.14
CA PHE A 152 1.42 8.62 -10.51
C PHE A 152 -0.08 8.98 -10.47
N ASP A 153 -0.58 9.45 -11.60
CA ASP A 153 -1.97 9.87 -11.77
C ASP A 153 -2.87 8.73 -12.25
N ARG A 154 -2.30 7.78 -13.02
CA ARG A 154 -3.05 6.67 -13.59
C ARG A 154 -2.28 5.37 -13.45
N ILE A 155 -3.00 4.31 -13.08
CA ILE A 155 -2.52 2.92 -13.12
C ILE A 155 -3.13 2.25 -14.34
N ASP A 156 -2.29 1.63 -15.16
CA ASP A 156 -2.70 0.87 -16.35
C ASP A 156 -2.78 -0.63 -16.06
N ALA A 157 -2.02 -1.10 -15.06
CA ALA A 157 -2.00 -2.49 -14.63
C ALA A 157 -3.17 -2.84 -13.68
N VAL A 158 -3.61 -4.09 -13.70
CA VAL A 158 -4.68 -4.60 -12.84
C VAL A 158 -4.16 -5.62 -11.82
N VAL A 159 -4.82 -5.73 -10.66
CA VAL A 159 -4.46 -6.71 -9.63
C VAL A 159 -4.54 -8.12 -10.19
N GLY A 160 -3.51 -8.92 -9.92
CA GLY A 160 -3.39 -10.29 -10.41
C GLY A 160 -2.67 -10.42 -11.76
N GLN A 161 -2.46 -9.32 -12.50
CA GLN A 161 -1.70 -9.31 -13.74
C GLN A 161 -0.23 -9.64 -13.49
N TRP A 162 0.35 -10.48 -14.36
CA TRP A 162 1.79 -10.67 -14.45
C TRP A 162 2.40 -9.60 -15.33
N VAL A 163 3.52 -9.06 -14.91
CA VAL A 163 4.28 -8.04 -15.65
C VAL A 163 5.75 -8.44 -15.73
N LEU A 164 6.39 -8.08 -16.83
CA LEU A 164 7.83 -8.24 -17.04
C LEU A 164 8.56 -6.93 -16.76
N ALA A 165 9.86 -7.02 -16.42
CA ALA A 165 10.70 -5.85 -16.27
C ALA A 165 10.64 -4.97 -17.52
N GLY A 166 10.41 -3.66 -17.32
CA GLY A 166 10.25 -2.70 -18.41
C GLY A 166 8.84 -2.61 -19.01
N GLU A 167 7.90 -3.45 -18.57
CA GLU A 167 6.51 -3.39 -19.04
C GLU A 167 5.78 -2.18 -18.43
N PRO A 168 5.00 -1.43 -19.23
CA PRO A 168 4.23 -0.28 -18.76
C PRO A 168 3.18 -0.68 -17.71
N VAL A 169 3.15 0.04 -16.58
CA VAL A 169 2.22 -0.26 -15.48
C VAL A 169 1.43 0.96 -14.98
N ALA A 170 1.93 2.18 -15.24
CA ALA A 170 1.30 3.42 -14.79
C ALA A 170 1.81 4.62 -15.60
N GLN A 171 1.22 5.79 -15.38
CA GLN A 171 1.62 7.06 -15.99
C GLN A 171 1.68 8.16 -14.96
N MET A 172 2.74 8.97 -15.01
CA MET A 172 2.90 10.17 -14.21
C MET A 172 1.90 11.24 -14.64
N SER A 173 1.60 12.20 -13.74
CA SER A 173 0.75 13.35 -14.07
C SER A 173 1.28 14.08 -15.31
N ASP A 174 0.38 14.46 -16.21
CA ASP A 174 0.67 15.23 -17.42
C ASP A 174 0.34 16.73 -17.28
N THR A 175 -0.02 17.17 -16.06
CA THR A 175 -0.32 18.57 -15.78
C THR A 175 0.86 19.47 -16.16
N ALA A 176 0.61 20.42 -17.05
CA ALA A 176 1.62 21.35 -17.52
C ALA A 176 2.25 22.13 -16.35
N GLY A 177 3.59 22.17 -16.31
CA GLY A 177 4.34 22.82 -15.23
C GLY A 177 4.45 22.01 -13.93
N SER A 178 3.88 20.81 -13.87
CA SER A 178 4.13 19.90 -12.75
C SER A 178 5.54 19.31 -12.81
N ASN A 179 6.09 19.02 -11.63
CA ASN A 179 7.32 18.23 -11.49
C ASN A 179 6.96 16.94 -10.75
N PRO A 180 6.30 15.97 -11.43
CA PRO A 180 5.82 14.78 -10.76
C PRO A 180 7.00 13.94 -10.25
N GLU A 181 6.87 13.44 -9.02
CA GLU A 181 7.87 12.59 -8.39
C GLU A 181 7.31 11.19 -8.19
N LEU A 182 8.01 10.19 -8.73
CA LEU A 182 7.73 8.78 -8.49
C LEU A 182 8.45 8.35 -7.23
N TYR A 183 7.72 7.83 -6.26
CA TYR A 183 8.27 7.14 -5.11
C TYR A 183 8.48 5.66 -5.45
N LEU A 184 9.67 5.14 -5.16
CA LEU A 184 10.04 3.73 -5.31
C LEU A 184 10.57 3.20 -3.99
N GLU A 185 9.94 2.17 -3.45
CA GLU A 185 10.39 1.46 -2.27
C GLU A 185 10.50 -0.03 -2.55
N LEU A 186 11.64 -0.63 -2.24
CA LEU A 186 11.85 -2.07 -2.30
C LEU A 186 11.75 -2.65 -0.89
N ARG A 187 10.96 -3.70 -0.75
CA ARG A 187 10.78 -4.42 0.52
C ARG A 187 11.21 -5.87 0.40
N ARG A 188 11.82 -6.36 1.45
CA ARG A 188 12.06 -7.78 1.67
C ARG A 188 11.43 -8.20 3.01
N THR A 189 10.57 -9.22 3.00
CA THR A 189 9.88 -9.68 4.21
C THR A 189 9.12 -8.56 4.95
N GLY A 190 8.57 -7.58 4.19
CA GLY A 190 7.83 -6.44 4.73
C GLY A 190 8.69 -5.27 5.23
N GLN A 191 10.02 -5.40 5.25
CA GLN A 191 10.94 -4.33 5.62
C GLN A 191 11.53 -3.67 4.38
N ALA A 192 11.63 -2.33 4.40
CA ALA A 192 12.32 -1.56 3.37
C ALA A 192 13.83 -1.88 3.37
N ILE A 193 14.41 -2.02 2.19
CA ILE A 193 15.82 -2.38 2.00
C ILE A 193 16.51 -1.44 1.01
#